data_8543112c74238f20c2570bcc897843c6
#
_entry.id   8543112c74238f20c2570bcc897843c6
#
_cell.length_a   1.000
_cell.length_b   1.000
_cell.length_c   1.000
_cell.angle_alpha   90.00
_cell.angle_beta   90.00
_cell.angle_gamma   90.00
#
_symmetry.space_group_name_H-M   'P 1'
#
loop_
_entity.id
_entity.type
_entity.pdbx_description
1 polymer ?
#
loop_
_entity_poly.entity_id
_entity_poly.type
_entity_poly.pdbx_seq_one_letter_code
_entity_poly.pdbx_strand_id
1 'polypeptide(L)'
;MRLVIARCQVDYAGRLTAHLPMAERLLMVKSDGSVLVHSDGGSYKPLNWMSPPCWLTEEPGTWTVENKAGEKLIITIEQIVHEHTRDLGVDPGLIKDGVEAHLQELLAEHVTTLGEGWTLVRREFPTAIGPVDLMCRDSTGGSVAVEIKRRGEIDGVEQLTRYLELLNRDPLLAPVRGVFAAQQIKPQARTLAEDRGIRCLTLDYDALRGTDSAEFRLF
;
A
#
# COMPACT_ATOMS: atom_id res chain seq x y z
N MET A 1 -16.96 18.48 0.17
CA MET A 1 -17.20 17.58 -0.97
C MET A 1 -18.59 17.81 -1.52
N ARG A 2 -18.74 17.91 -2.85
CA ARG A 2 -20.01 18.08 -3.56
C ARG A 2 -20.28 16.89 -4.46
N LEU A 3 -21.47 16.35 -4.40
CA LEU A 3 -21.96 15.22 -5.18
C LEU A 3 -23.13 15.70 -6.04
N VAL A 4 -23.08 15.45 -7.36
CA VAL A 4 -24.10 15.87 -8.29
C VAL A 4 -24.49 14.71 -9.20
N ILE A 5 -25.75 14.31 -9.18
CA ILE A 5 -26.30 13.38 -10.16
C ILE A 5 -26.88 14.25 -11.28
N ALA A 6 -26.31 14.10 -12.46
CA ALA A 6 -26.69 14.91 -13.61
C ALA A 6 -26.76 14.10 -14.90
N ARG A 7 -27.71 14.45 -15.75
CA ARG A 7 -27.72 14.03 -17.14
C ARG A 7 -26.76 14.93 -17.90
N CYS A 8 -25.64 14.38 -18.33
CA CYS A 8 -24.53 15.12 -18.90
C CYS A 8 -23.76 14.31 -19.94
N GLN A 9 -23.10 15.02 -20.85
CA GLN A 9 -22.00 14.52 -21.67
C GLN A 9 -20.68 15.09 -21.16
N VAL A 10 -19.58 14.40 -21.42
CA VAL A 10 -18.26 14.83 -20.95
C VAL A 10 -17.24 14.70 -22.08
N ASP A 11 -16.54 15.77 -22.36
CA ASP A 11 -15.48 15.85 -23.33
C ASP A 11 -14.16 16.16 -22.63
N TYR A 12 -13.15 15.33 -22.86
CA TYR A 12 -11.80 15.59 -22.38
C TYR A 12 -10.90 15.95 -23.55
N ALA A 13 -10.16 17.03 -23.39
CA ALA A 13 -9.15 17.50 -24.31
C ALA A 13 -7.81 17.68 -23.59
N GLY A 14 -6.79 16.93 -23.98
CA GLY A 14 -5.47 16.92 -23.38
C GLY A 14 -4.50 16.08 -24.20
N ARG A 15 -3.70 15.25 -23.53
CA ARG A 15 -2.80 14.28 -24.19
C ARG A 15 -3.53 13.33 -25.14
N LEU A 16 -4.78 13.06 -24.83
CA LEU A 16 -5.74 12.29 -25.62
C LEU A 16 -7.03 13.09 -25.69
N THR A 17 -7.93 12.71 -26.61
CA THR A 17 -9.31 13.16 -26.59
C THR A 17 -10.19 12.00 -26.16
N ALA A 18 -11.16 12.25 -25.28
CA ALA A 18 -12.15 11.26 -24.88
C ALA A 18 -13.52 11.92 -24.85
N HIS A 19 -14.54 11.15 -25.22
CA HIS A 19 -15.92 11.58 -25.23
C HIS A 19 -16.80 10.56 -24.50
N LEU A 20 -17.58 11.04 -23.54
CA LEU A 20 -18.64 10.28 -22.88
C LEU A 20 -19.99 10.83 -23.36
N PRO A 21 -20.78 10.08 -24.15
CA PRO A 21 -22.08 10.50 -24.64
C PRO A 21 -23.04 10.87 -23.51
N MET A 22 -24.11 11.58 -23.83
CA MET A 22 -25.11 12.00 -22.87
C MET A 22 -25.70 10.83 -22.09
N ALA A 23 -25.54 10.83 -20.77
CA ALA A 23 -26.11 9.85 -19.85
C ALA A 23 -26.22 10.45 -18.44
N GLU A 24 -26.95 9.78 -17.57
CA GLU A 24 -26.99 10.11 -16.15
C GLU A 24 -25.73 9.63 -15.47
N ARG A 25 -25.06 10.49 -14.71
CA ARG A 25 -23.76 10.25 -14.07
C ARG A 25 -23.67 10.90 -12.71
N LEU A 26 -22.80 10.36 -11.88
CA LEU A 26 -22.37 11.00 -10.65
C LEU A 26 -21.12 11.85 -10.94
N LEU A 27 -21.22 13.14 -10.69
CA LEU A 27 -20.10 14.08 -10.65
C LEU A 27 -19.70 14.30 -9.19
N MET A 28 -18.42 14.15 -8.89
CA MET A 28 -17.89 14.36 -7.55
C MET A 28 -16.83 15.47 -7.60
N VAL A 29 -17.05 16.54 -6.84
CA VAL A 29 -16.09 17.64 -6.66
C VAL A 29 -15.58 17.61 -5.23
N LYS A 30 -14.28 17.40 -5.07
CA LYS A 30 -13.61 17.31 -3.75
C LYS A 30 -13.10 18.67 -3.29
N SER A 31 -12.81 18.79 -2.01
CA SER A 31 -12.27 20.00 -1.39
C SER A 31 -10.86 20.37 -1.90
N ASP A 32 -10.10 19.41 -2.40
CA ASP A 32 -8.79 19.63 -3.02
C ASP A 32 -8.87 20.11 -4.49
N GLY A 33 -10.09 20.28 -5.02
CA GLY A 33 -10.36 20.69 -6.40
C GLY A 33 -10.50 19.50 -7.37
N SER A 34 -10.25 18.25 -6.96
CA SER A 34 -10.46 17.10 -7.85
C SER A 34 -11.89 17.01 -8.33
N VAL A 35 -12.07 16.71 -9.63
CA VAL A 35 -13.37 16.43 -10.24
C VAL A 35 -13.34 15.03 -10.84
N LEU A 36 -14.33 14.21 -10.47
CA LEU A 36 -14.46 12.82 -10.92
C LEU A 36 -15.85 12.62 -11.55
N VAL A 37 -15.88 11.81 -12.60
CA VAL A 37 -17.10 11.42 -13.33
C VAL A 37 -17.28 9.92 -13.22
N HIS A 38 -18.38 9.47 -12.62
CA HIS A 38 -18.68 8.06 -12.42
C HIS A 38 -19.99 7.65 -13.13
N SER A 39 -20.03 6.41 -13.60
CA SER A 39 -21.27 5.70 -13.90
C SER A 39 -21.71 4.85 -12.71
N ASP A 40 -22.88 4.24 -12.82
CA ASP A 40 -23.38 3.28 -11.83
C ASP A 40 -22.62 1.94 -11.80
N GLY A 41 -21.73 1.70 -12.76
CA GLY A 41 -20.86 0.53 -12.86
C GLY A 41 -19.38 0.88 -12.88
N GLY A 42 -18.51 -0.13 -13.07
CA GLY A 42 -17.08 0.09 -13.23
C GLY A 42 -16.27 0.03 -11.92
N SER A 43 -16.86 -0.52 -10.84
CA SER A 43 -16.21 -0.65 -9.53
C SER A 43 -15.83 0.73 -8.95
N TYR A 44 -14.59 0.90 -8.44
CA TYR A 44 -14.15 2.15 -7.81
C TYR A 44 -13.57 3.19 -8.80
N LYS A 45 -13.37 2.81 -10.06
CA LYS A 45 -12.69 3.68 -11.04
C LYS A 45 -13.68 4.69 -11.65
N PRO A 46 -13.34 5.98 -11.66
CA PRO A 46 -14.11 6.96 -12.44
C PRO A 46 -13.93 6.71 -13.94
N LEU A 47 -14.93 7.07 -14.73
CA LEU A 47 -14.85 7.08 -16.19
C LEU A 47 -13.87 8.13 -16.70
N ASN A 48 -13.84 9.30 -16.03
CA ASN A 48 -12.91 10.38 -16.27
C ASN A 48 -12.69 11.20 -14.99
N TRP A 49 -11.54 11.86 -14.88
CA TRP A 49 -11.23 12.71 -13.73
C TRP A 49 -10.17 13.75 -14.06
N MET A 50 -10.15 14.82 -13.27
CA MET A 50 -9.06 15.80 -13.24
C MET A 50 -8.52 15.89 -11.81
N SER A 51 -7.21 15.69 -11.67
CA SER A 51 -6.53 15.78 -10.36
C SER A 51 -5.97 17.18 -10.11
N PRO A 52 -5.86 17.63 -8.84
CA PRO A 52 -5.30 18.93 -8.52
C PRO A 52 -3.81 19.04 -8.92
N PRO A 53 -3.31 20.25 -9.21
CA PRO A 53 -4.02 21.51 -9.17
C PRO A 53 -4.87 21.73 -10.43
N CYS A 54 -6.20 21.83 -10.25
CA CYS A 54 -7.13 22.14 -11.31
C CYS A 54 -8.22 23.09 -10.78
N TRP A 55 -8.91 23.76 -11.71
CA TRP A 55 -9.94 24.75 -11.41
C TRP A 55 -11.22 24.40 -12.14
N LEU A 56 -12.32 24.38 -11.39
CA LEU A 56 -13.66 24.24 -11.93
C LEU A 56 -14.27 25.62 -12.17
N THR A 57 -14.68 25.88 -13.40
CA THR A 57 -15.51 27.03 -13.78
C THR A 57 -16.89 26.52 -14.12
N GLU A 58 -17.91 27.10 -13.50
CA GLU A 58 -19.32 26.74 -13.70
C GLU A 58 -20.03 27.83 -14.45
N GLU A 59 -20.55 27.49 -15.61
CA GLU A 59 -21.45 28.33 -16.42
C GLU A 59 -22.81 27.64 -16.58
N PRO A 60 -23.87 28.33 -16.90
CA PRO A 60 -25.17 27.71 -17.14
C PRO A 60 -25.08 26.60 -18.19
N GLY A 61 -25.36 25.36 -17.78
CA GLY A 61 -25.33 24.18 -18.64
C GLY A 61 -23.92 23.63 -18.98
N THR A 62 -22.84 24.27 -18.52
CA THR A 62 -21.47 23.78 -18.84
C THR A 62 -20.52 24.00 -17.67
N TRP A 63 -19.88 22.95 -17.26
CA TRP A 63 -18.76 23.01 -16.31
C TRP A 63 -17.46 22.74 -17.05
N THR A 64 -16.44 23.53 -16.79
CA THR A 64 -15.11 23.36 -17.36
C THR A 64 -14.10 23.20 -16.24
N VAL A 65 -13.37 22.08 -16.25
CA VAL A 65 -12.26 21.84 -15.33
C VAL A 65 -10.97 21.94 -16.14
N GLU A 66 -10.05 22.79 -15.71
CA GLU A 66 -8.78 23.02 -16.40
C GLU A 66 -7.61 22.87 -15.43
N ASN A 67 -6.51 22.25 -15.88
CA ASN A 67 -5.27 22.14 -15.11
C ASN A 67 -4.17 23.06 -15.67
N LYS A 68 -3.02 23.13 -14.97
CA LYS A 68 -1.86 23.94 -15.39
C LYS A 68 -1.28 23.55 -16.75
N ALA A 69 -1.49 22.32 -17.19
CA ALA A 69 -1.00 21.82 -18.47
C ALA A 69 -1.92 22.19 -19.64
N GLY A 70 -3.05 22.89 -19.37
CA GLY A 70 -4.05 23.27 -20.37
C GLY A 70 -4.98 22.12 -20.78
N GLU A 71 -4.97 21.01 -20.06
CA GLU A 71 -5.93 19.93 -20.26
C GLU A 71 -7.29 20.36 -19.73
N LYS A 72 -8.36 20.02 -20.46
CA LYS A 72 -9.73 20.44 -20.14
C LYS A 72 -10.65 19.24 -20.05
N LEU A 73 -11.51 19.27 -19.04
CA LEU A 73 -12.66 18.39 -18.90
C LEU A 73 -13.90 19.27 -18.98
N ILE A 74 -14.66 19.13 -20.07
CA ILE A 74 -15.85 19.92 -20.35
C ILE A 74 -17.07 19.04 -20.11
N ILE A 75 -17.91 19.42 -19.16
CA ILE A 75 -19.11 18.70 -18.77
C ILE A 75 -20.32 19.53 -19.21
N THR A 76 -20.99 19.11 -20.28
CA THR A 76 -22.23 19.72 -20.72
C THR A 76 -23.40 19.09 -19.98
N ILE A 77 -24.08 19.85 -19.16
CA ILE A 77 -25.14 19.40 -18.27
C ILE A 77 -26.49 19.76 -18.90
N GLU A 78 -27.29 18.74 -19.21
CA GLU A 78 -28.67 18.90 -19.65
C GLU A 78 -29.62 19.14 -18.47
N GLN A 79 -29.42 18.37 -17.40
CA GLN A 79 -30.24 18.41 -16.19
C GLN A 79 -29.46 17.98 -14.96
N ILE A 80 -29.59 18.72 -13.86
CA ILE A 80 -29.18 18.26 -12.53
C ILE A 80 -30.39 17.58 -11.89
N VAL A 81 -30.22 16.27 -11.56
CA VAL A 81 -31.29 15.46 -10.95
C VAL A 81 -31.23 15.61 -9.42
N HIS A 82 -30.02 15.59 -8.88
CA HIS A 82 -29.79 15.72 -7.43
C HIS A 82 -28.42 16.33 -7.16
N GLU A 83 -28.36 17.13 -6.11
CA GLU A 83 -27.11 17.75 -5.65
C GLU A 83 -27.05 17.75 -4.13
N HIS A 84 -25.89 17.41 -3.59
CA HIS A 84 -25.61 17.46 -2.16
C HIS A 84 -24.18 17.93 -1.90
N THR A 85 -24.06 18.91 -1.02
CA THR A 85 -22.75 19.42 -0.56
C THR A 85 -22.59 19.19 0.94
N ARG A 86 -21.44 18.66 1.33
CA ARG A 86 -21.08 18.46 2.74
C ARG A 86 -19.60 18.73 2.97
N ASP A 87 -19.30 19.43 4.05
CA ASP A 87 -17.96 19.46 4.59
C ASP A 87 -17.74 18.17 5.39
N LEU A 88 -16.72 17.40 5.02
CA LEU A 88 -16.34 16.16 5.69
C LEU A 88 -15.27 16.39 6.77
N GLY A 89 -14.79 17.64 6.94
CA GLY A 89 -13.72 17.98 7.85
C GLY A 89 -12.36 17.44 7.38
N VAL A 90 -11.43 17.40 8.30
CA VAL A 90 -10.09 16.86 8.08
C VAL A 90 -10.13 15.35 8.27
N ASP A 91 -9.78 14.61 7.21
CA ASP A 91 -9.63 13.17 7.29
C ASP A 91 -8.39 12.82 8.12
N PRO A 92 -8.49 11.98 9.16
CA PRO A 92 -7.34 11.58 9.98
C PRO A 92 -6.33 10.72 9.21
N GLY A 93 -6.63 10.36 7.98
CA GLY A 93 -5.81 9.50 7.14
C GLY A 93 -6.01 8.01 7.44
N LEU A 94 -5.37 7.20 6.62
CA LEU A 94 -5.35 5.75 6.80
C LEU A 94 -4.43 5.41 7.97
N ILE A 95 -4.99 4.92 9.06
CA ILE A 95 -4.22 4.18 10.05
C ILE A 95 -3.94 2.82 9.42
N LYS A 96 -2.74 2.64 8.90
CA LYS A 96 -2.31 1.32 8.45
C LYS A 96 -2.36 0.38 9.64
N ASP A 97 -2.99 -0.76 9.45
CA ASP A 97 -2.85 -1.87 10.38
C ASP A 97 -1.34 -2.14 10.52
N GLY A 98 -0.77 -1.78 11.68
CA GLY A 98 0.66 -1.88 11.96
C GLY A 98 1.17 -3.31 12.13
N VAL A 99 0.50 -4.30 11.48
CA VAL A 99 0.81 -5.73 11.63
C VAL A 99 2.28 -6.03 11.33
N GLU A 100 2.87 -5.43 10.30
CA GLU A 100 4.29 -5.66 9.98
C GLU A 100 5.20 -5.06 11.06
N ALA A 101 4.94 -3.83 11.50
CA ALA A 101 5.68 -3.19 12.58
C ALA A 101 5.49 -3.95 13.90
N HIS A 102 4.26 -4.39 14.20
CA HIS A 102 3.97 -5.16 15.40
C HIS A 102 4.58 -6.58 15.34
N LEU A 103 4.58 -7.24 14.17
CA LEU A 103 5.33 -8.50 13.98
C LEU A 103 6.82 -8.32 14.22
N GLN A 104 7.39 -7.22 13.74
CA GLN A 104 8.78 -6.88 13.97
C GLN A 104 9.08 -6.69 15.48
N GLU A 105 8.16 -6.03 16.22
CA GLU A 105 8.27 -5.85 17.68
C GLU A 105 8.19 -7.20 18.40
N LEU A 106 7.17 -7.98 18.13
CA LEU A 106 6.98 -9.30 18.75
C LEU A 106 8.15 -10.25 18.47
N LEU A 107 8.66 -10.28 17.23
CA LEU A 107 9.81 -11.11 16.89
C LEU A 107 11.11 -10.60 17.50
N ALA A 108 11.24 -9.31 17.72
CA ALA A 108 12.38 -8.73 18.43
C ALA A 108 12.36 -9.09 19.92
N GLU A 109 11.18 -9.14 20.54
CA GLU A 109 10.98 -9.56 21.92
C GLU A 109 11.14 -11.08 22.08
N HIS A 110 10.66 -11.85 21.10
CA HIS A 110 10.66 -13.31 21.10
C HIS A 110 11.57 -13.87 20.00
N VAL A 111 12.81 -13.41 19.94
CA VAL A 111 13.76 -13.76 18.86
C VAL A 111 14.02 -15.26 18.76
N THR A 112 13.81 -16.01 19.84
CA THR A 112 13.89 -17.48 19.88
C THR A 112 12.86 -18.17 18.97
N THR A 113 11.78 -17.47 18.59
CA THR A 113 10.82 -17.94 17.57
C THR A 113 11.48 -18.10 16.20
N LEU A 114 12.50 -17.29 15.89
CA LEU A 114 13.29 -17.40 14.66
C LEU A 114 14.23 -18.62 14.68
N GLY A 115 14.67 -19.01 15.87
CA GLY A 115 15.54 -20.17 16.10
C GLY A 115 16.02 -20.23 17.55
N GLU A 116 16.17 -21.43 18.07
CA GLU A 116 16.64 -21.64 19.43
C GLU A 116 18.07 -21.07 19.60
N GLY A 117 18.29 -20.34 20.69
CA GLY A 117 19.58 -19.70 20.99
C GLY A 117 19.92 -18.49 20.14
N TRP A 118 18.96 -17.97 19.35
CA TRP A 118 19.16 -16.73 18.61
C TRP A 118 19.11 -15.50 19.52
N THR A 119 19.86 -14.48 19.15
CA THR A 119 19.90 -13.19 19.84
C THR A 119 19.69 -12.04 18.86
N LEU A 120 18.95 -11.03 19.29
CA LEU A 120 18.74 -9.81 18.53
C LEU A 120 19.99 -8.93 18.64
N VAL A 121 20.53 -8.50 17.49
CA VAL A 121 21.58 -7.48 17.42
C VAL A 121 20.94 -6.08 17.34
N ARG A 122 19.98 -5.91 16.40
CA ARG A 122 19.32 -4.60 16.21
C ARG A 122 18.06 -4.75 15.36
N ARG A 123 17.03 -3.98 15.73
CA ARG A 123 15.88 -3.67 14.86
C ARG A 123 16.28 -2.57 13.88
N GLU A 124 15.67 -2.59 12.70
CA GLU A 124 15.91 -1.59 11.65
C GLU A 124 17.42 -1.35 11.44
N PHE A 125 18.13 -2.43 11.13
CA PHE A 125 19.58 -2.37 10.93
C PHE A 125 19.89 -1.57 9.66
N PRO A 126 20.64 -0.45 9.75
CA PRO A 126 20.83 0.47 8.64
C PRO A 126 21.69 -0.16 7.53
N THR A 127 21.27 0.04 6.28
CA THR A 127 22.05 -0.23 5.08
C THR A 127 21.99 0.98 4.14
N ALA A 128 22.82 0.98 3.10
CA ALA A 128 22.83 2.06 2.11
C ALA A 128 21.51 2.19 1.29
N ILE A 129 20.65 1.18 1.30
CA ILE A 129 19.39 1.13 0.54
C ILE A 129 18.14 1.07 1.42
N GLY A 130 18.29 1.28 2.73
CA GLY A 130 17.23 1.22 3.72
C GLY A 130 17.55 0.25 4.86
N PRO A 131 16.75 0.24 5.93
CA PRO A 131 16.97 -0.66 7.07
C PRO A 131 16.49 -2.08 6.76
N VAL A 132 17.20 -3.07 7.33
CA VAL A 132 16.73 -4.45 7.45
C VAL A 132 15.90 -4.56 8.72
N ASP A 133 14.76 -5.24 8.68
CA ASP A 133 13.82 -5.29 9.81
C ASP A 133 14.48 -5.78 11.10
N LEU A 134 15.16 -6.93 11.08
CA LEU A 134 15.96 -7.42 12.20
C LEU A 134 17.32 -7.93 11.74
N MET A 135 18.37 -7.55 12.48
CA MET A 135 19.67 -8.21 12.43
C MET A 135 19.83 -9.07 13.69
N CYS A 136 20.13 -10.34 13.50
CA CYS A 136 20.25 -11.33 14.57
C CYS A 136 21.60 -12.06 14.51
N ARG A 137 21.93 -12.74 15.62
CA ARG A 137 22.94 -13.80 15.67
C ARG A 137 22.24 -15.12 15.92
N ASP A 138 22.60 -16.15 15.18
CA ASP A 138 22.13 -17.49 15.48
C ASP A 138 22.89 -18.14 16.67
N SER A 139 22.49 -19.36 17.04
CA SER A 139 23.12 -20.11 18.14
C SER A 139 24.62 -20.39 17.98
N THR A 140 25.17 -20.26 16.76
CA THR A 140 26.59 -20.38 16.45
C THR A 140 27.32 -19.05 16.37
N GLY A 141 26.63 -17.95 16.57
CA GLY A 141 27.13 -16.59 16.45
C GLY A 141 27.14 -16.02 15.00
N GLY A 142 26.60 -16.79 14.04
CA GLY A 142 26.50 -16.36 12.64
C GLY A 142 25.50 -15.24 12.45
N SER A 143 25.81 -14.29 11.54
CA SER A 143 24.94 -13.15 11.22
C SER A 143 23.73 -13.58 10.40
N VAL A 144 22.55 -13.10 10.79
CA VAL A 144 21.28 -13.37 10.09
C VAL A 144 20.48 -12.09 9.92
N ALA A 145 20.12 -11.77 8.67
CA ALA A 145 19.22 -10.70 8.32
C ALA A 145 17.79 -11.25 8.14
N VAL A 146 16.81 -10.64 8.77
CA VAL A 146 15.41 -11.06 8.72
C VAL A 146 14.58 -9.95 8.08
N GLU A 147 13.83 -10.30 7.05
CA GLU A 147 12.80 -9.45 6.42
C GLU A 147 11.43 -9.97 6.82
N ILE A 148 10.56 -9.07 7.28
CA ILE A 148 9.25 -9.40 7.85
C ILE A 148 8.15 -8.80 6.99
N LYS A 149 7.16 -9.61 6.62
CA LYS A 149 5.99 -9.17 5.87
C LYS A 149 4.72 -9.75 6.47
N ARG A 150 3.61 -9.03 6.37
CA ARG A 150 2.30 -9.63 6.60
C ARG A 150 2.02 -10.69 5.53
N ARG A 151 2.28 -10.34 4.26
CA ARG A 151 2.13 -11.22 3.11
C ARG A 151 3.43 -11.27 2.32
N GLY A 152 4.06 -12.44 2.32
CA GLY A 152 5.33 -12.67 1.63
C GLY A 152 5.12 -12.87 0.14
N GLU A 153 5.54 -11.89 -0.64
CA GLU A 153 5.50 -11.87 -2.10
C GLU A 153 6.93 -11.80 -2.66
N ILE A 154 7.07 -11.87 -3.98
CA ILE A 154 8.38 -11.88 -4.68
C ILE A 154 9.21 -10.63 -4.37
N ASP A 155 8.57 -9.47 -4.31
CA ASP A 155 9.21 -8.18 -4.04
C ASP A 155 9.92 -8.13 -2.67
N GLY A 156 9.34 -8.76 -1.63
CA GLY A 156 9.98 -8.90 -0.33
C GLY A 156 11.23 -9.79 -0.38
N VAL A 157 11.21 -10.86 -1.16
CA VAL A 157 12.40 -11.72 -1.37
C VAL A 157 13.47 -10.96 -2.14
N GLU A 158 13.10 -10.19 -3.17
CA GLU A 158 14.01 -9.33 -3.93
C GLU A 158 14.64 -8.25 -3.03
N GLN A 159 13.87 -7.68 -2.12
CA GLN A 159 14.35 -6.70 -1.14
C GLN A 159 15.41 -7.33 -0.23
N LEU A 160 15.11 -8.47 0.38
CA LEU A 160 16.05 -9.19 1.25
C LEU A 160 17.32 -9.61 0.50
N THR A 161 17.20 -10.07 -0.76
CA THR A 161 18.36 -10.41 -1.58
C THR A 161 19.32 -9.23 -1.73
N ARG A 162 18.80 -8.03 -2.03
CA ARG A 162 19.61 -6.81 -2.14
C ARG A 162 20.29 -6.43 -0.83
N TYR A 163 19.60 -6.62 0.30
CA TYR A 163 20.21 -6.42 1.62
C TYR A 163 21.35 -7.40 1.87
N LEU A 164 21.16 -8.69 1.57
CA LEU A 164 22.19 -9.71 1.76
C LEU A 164 23.42 -9.44 0.90
N GLU A 165 23.26 -9.01 -0.35
CA GLU A 165 24.36 -8.60 -1.22
C GLU A 165 25.20 -7.46 -0.61
N LEU A 166 24.56 -6.48 -0.01
CA LEU A 166 25.25 -5.35 0.64
C LEU A 166 25.93 -5.76 1.93
N LEU A 167 25.20 -6.48 2.80
CA LEU A 167 25.74 -6.90 4.10
C LEU A 167 26.91 -7.87 3.97
N ASN A 168 26.91 -8.73 2.96
CA ASN A 168 28.01 -9.65 2.69
C ASN A 168 29.29 -8.96 2.09
N ARG A 169 29.22 -7.68 1.75
CA ARG A 169 30.41 -6.90 1.39
C ARG A 169 31.21 -6.45 2.62
N ASP A 170 30.56 -6.43 3.79
CA ASP A 170 31.22 -6.08 5.05
C ASP A 170 31.85 -7.34 5.67
N PRO A 171 33.21 -7.44 5.72
CA PRO A 171 33.89 -8.62 6.27
C PRO A 171 33.65 -8.83 7.77
N LEU A 172 33.15 -7.83 8.50
CA LEU A 172 32.77 -7.95 9.92
C LEU A 172 31.41 -8.61 10.11
N LEU A 173 30.57 -8.59 9.09
CA LEU A 173 29.23 -9.18 9.13
C LEU A 173 29.17 -10.51 8.38
N ALA A 174 29.94 -10.64 7.30
CA ALA A 174 29.92 -11.81 6.43
C ALA A 174 30.45 -13.09 7.12
N PRO A 175 29.84 -14.24 6.83
CA PRO A 175 28.69 -14.46 5.98
C PRO A 175 27.36 -14.13 6.68
N VAL A 176 26.49 -13.37 5.99
CA VAL A 176 25.15 -13.04 6.46
C VAL A 176 24.15 -13.93 5.75
N ARG A 177 23.35 -14.68 6.49
CA ARG A 177 22.25 -15.50 5.96
C ARG A 177 20.92 -14.74 6.00
N GLY A 178 19.97 -15.11 5.15
CA GLY A 178 18.65 -14.50 5.06
C GLY A 178 17.57 -15.37 5.67
N VAL A 179 16.61 -14.72 6.36
CA VAL A 179 15.33 -15.31 6.74
C VAL A 179 14.21 -14.41 6.25
N PHE A 180 13.30 -14.98 5.46
CA PHE A 180 12.09 -14.32 5.00
C PHE A 180 10.91 -14.81 5.85
N ALA A 181 10.40 -13.96 6.72
CA ALA A 181 9.39 -14.27 7.71
C ALA A 181 8.07 -13.58 7.36
N ALA A 182 6.96 -14.33 7.27
CA ALA A 182 5.64 -13.73 6.99
C ALA A 182 4.51 -14.59 7.57
N GLN A 183 3.33 -13.99 7.82
CA GLN A 183 2.15 -14.74 8.21
C GLN A 183 1.69 -15.70 7.09
N GLN A 184 1.85 -15.28 5.84
CA GLN A 184 1.55 -16.10 4.66
C GLN A 184 2.61 -15.85 3.60
N ILE A 185 3.22 -16.90 3.06
CA ILE A 185 4.20 -16.80 1.98
C ILE A 185 3.62 -17.43 0.73
N LYS A 186 3.55 -16.65 -0.36
CA LYS A 186 3.08 -17.16 -1.66
C LYS A 186 4.05 -18.23 -2.21
N PRO A 187 3.55 -19.27 -2.90
CA PRO A 187 4.39 -20.35 -3.44
C PRO A 187 5.55 -19.84 -4.29
N GLN A 188 5.31 -18.86 -5.16
CA GLN A 188 6.35 -18.28 -6.03
C GLN A 188 7.45 -17.56 -5.24
N ALA A 189 7.07 -16.84 -4.18
CA ALA A 189 8.02 -16.18 -3.30
C ALA A 189 8.86 -17.20 -2.51
N ARG A 190 8.24 -18.29 -2.06
CA ARG A 190 8.95 -19.38 -1.37
C ARG A 190 9.98 -20.03 -2.31
N THR A 191 9.57 -20.41 -3.52
CA THR A 191 10.49 -21.00 -4.51
C THR A 191 11.69 -20.08 -4.76
N LEU A 192 11.44 -18.79 -5.00
CA LEU A 192 12.51 -17.81 -5.24
C LEU A 192 13.45 -17.66 -4.03
N ALA A 193 12.91 -17.64 -2.81
CA ALA A 193 13.70 -17.53 -1.59
C ALA A 193 14.60 -18.77 -1.40
N GLU A 194 14.05 -19.96 -1.57
CA GLU A 194 14.77 -21.23 -1.46
C GLU A 194 15.88 -21.36 -2.50
N ASP A 195 15.62 -20.98 -3.76
CA ASP A 195 16.61 -20.92 -4.85
C ASP A 195 17.80 -20.00 -4.53
N ARG A 196 17.57 -18.98 -3.69
CA ARG A 196 18.61 -18.03 -3.24
C ARG A 196 19.21 -18.40 -1.88
N GLY A 197 18.90 -19.56 -1.33
CA GLY A 197 19.37 -19.97 -0.01
C GLY A 197 18.80 -19.17 1.15
N ILE A 198 17.68 -18.49 0.94
CA ILE A 198 16.94 -17.73 1.97
C ILE A 198 15.95 -18.68 2.65
N ARG A 199 16.04 -18.79 3.97
CA ARG A 199 15.10 -19.58 4.76
C ARG A 199 13.74 -18.88 4.85
N CYS A 200 12.65 -19.60 4.55
CA CYS A 200 11.28 -19.12 4.73
C CYS A 200 10.73 -19.54 6.10
N LEU A 201 10.14 -18.60 6.83
CA LEU A 201 9.47 -18.83 8.10
C LEU A 201 8.04 -18.31 8.05
N THR A 202 7.07 -19.21 8.25
CA THR A 202 5.67 -18.80 8.38
C THR A 202 5.39 -18.50 9.86
N LEU A 203 4.82 -17.30 10.12
CA LEU A 203 4.55 -16.79 11.45
C LEU A 203 3.08 -16.98 11.81
N ASP A 204 2.82 -17.50 12.99
CA ASP A 204 1.51 -17.44 13.61
C ASP A 204 1.42 -16.18 14.47
N TYR A 205 0.68 -15.18 13.93
CA TYR A 205 0.57 -13.88 14.58
C TYR A 205 -0.25 -13.92 15.87
N ASP A 206 -1.27 -14.77 15.93
CA ASP A 206 -2.13 -14.87 17.09
C ASP A 206 -1.40 -15.60 18.25
N ALA A 207 -0.64 -16.63 17.91
CA ALA A 207 0.25 -17.29 18.87
C ALA A 207 1.32 -16.32 19.40
N LEU A 208 1.95 -15.53 18.54
CA LEU A 208 2.94 -14.52 18.95
C LEU A 208 2.37 -13.45 19.87
N ARG A 209 1.11 -13.08 19.70
CA ARG A 209 0.41 -12.13 20.58
C ARG A 209 0.00 -12.73 21.93
N GLY A 210 0.16 -14.02 22.13
CA GLY A 210 -0.34 -14.71 23.32
C GLY A 210 -1.86 -14.79 23.40
N THR A 211 -2.57 -14.59 22.27
CA THR A 211 -4.04 -14.66 22.18
C THR A 211 -4.55 -16.06 21.89
N ASP A 212 -3.67 -17.03 21.73
CA ASP A 212 -4.00 -18.44 21.44
C ASP A 212 -4.41 -19.25 22.69
N SER A 213 -4.68 -18.56 23.82
CA SER A 213 -5.30 -19.21 24.96
C SER A 213 -6.77 -19.50 24.65
N ALA A 214 -7.20 -20.73 24.90
CA ALA A 214 -8.58 -21.20 24.69
C ALA A 214 -9.66 -20.34 25.39
N GLU A 215 -9.27 -19.46 26.31
CA GLU A 215 -10.13 -18.53 27.04
C GLU A 215 -10.68 -17.36 26.18
N PHE A 216 -10.07 -17.05 25.03
CA PHE A 216 -10.50 -15.96 24.13
C PHE A 216 -11.18 -16.43 22.84
N ARG A 217 -11.37 -17.73 22.64
CA ARG A 217 -12.21 -18.26 21.57
C ARG A 217 -13.69 -18.15 21.97
N LEU A 218 -14.31 -17.03 21.69
CA LEU A 218 -15.74 -16.96 21.55
C LEU A 218 -16.12 -17.65 20.23
N PHE A 219 -16.52 -18.94 20.37
CA PHE A 219 -17.19 -19.84 19.41
C PHE A 219 -17.08 -19.54 17.91
#